data_63896a6fdc7d1c55410468d4a8e20282
#
_entry.id   63896a6fdc7d1c55410468d4a8e20282
#
_cell.length_a   1.000
_cell.length_b   1.000
_cell.length_c   1.000
_cell.angle_alpha   90.00
_cell.angle_beta   90.00
_cell.angle_gamma   90.00
#
_symmetry.space_group_name_H-M   'P 1'
#
loop_
_entity.id
_entity.type
_entity.pdbx_description
1 polymer ?
#
loop_
_entity_poly.entity_id
_entity_poly.type
_entity_poly.pdbx_seq_one_letter_code
_entity_poly.pdbx_strand_id
1 'polypeptide(L)' 'MTPQLEMHIGELDKSIVELSKRKLKLLKEINDINETISFLRQQQEQLINV' A
#
# COMPACT_ATOMS: atom_id res chain seq x y z
N MET A 1 -35.60 -6.98 0.75
CA MET A 1 -34.79 -5.75 0.66
C MET A 1 -35.25 -4.86 -0.50
N THR A 2 -35.13 -3.56 -0.37
CA THR A 2 -35.46 -2.66 -1.46
C THR A 2 -34.35 -2.69 -2.49
N PRO A 3 -34.63 -2.54 -3.82
CA PRO A 3 -33.59 -2.49 -4.83
C PRO A 3 -32.56 -1.40 -4.59
N GLN A 4 -32.95 -0.28 -3.97
CA GLN A 4 -32.02 0.81 -3.66
C GLN A 4 -30.98 0.41 -2.62
N LEU A 5 -31.37 -0.36 -1.59
CA LEU A 5 -30.43 -0.86 -0.59
C LEU A 5 -29.44 -1.85 -1.20
N GLU A 6 -29.91 -2.73 -2.08
CA GLU A 6 -29.04 -3.69 -2.76
C GLU A 6 -28.01 -2.99 -3.63
N MET A 7 -28.42 -1.97 -4.38
CA MET A 7 -27.50 -1.16 -5.18
C MET A 7 -26.47 -0.47 -4.31
N HIS A 8 -26.89 0.09 -3.19
CA HIS A 8 -25.97 0.79 -2.29
C HIS A 8 -24.95 -0.16 -1.67
N ILE A 9 -25.38 -1.36 -1.27
CA ILE A 9 -24.47 -2.40 -0.78
C ILE A 9 -23.46 -2.80 -1.85
N GLY A 10 -23.92 -2.98 -3.10
CA GLY A 10 -23.04 -3.31 -4.21
C GLY A 10 -22.01 -2.23 -4.50
N GLU A 11 -22.38 -0.96 -4.40
CA GLU A 11 -21.46 0.16 -4.57
C GLU A 11 -20.42 0.20 -3.45
N LEU A 12 -20.84 -0.05 -2.21
CA LEU A 12 -19.92 -0.11 -1.09
C LEU A 12 -18.91 -1.25 -1.24
N ASP A 13 -19.38 -2.43 -1.63
CA ASP A 13 -18.51 -3.58 -1.88
C ASP A 13 -17.47 -3.28 -2.95
N LYS A 14 -17.89 -2.63 -4.03
CA LYS A 14 -16.99 -2.25 -5.10
C LYS A 14 -15.91 -1.27 -4.59
N SER A 15 -16.31 -0.29 -3.80
CA SER A 15 -15.39 0.67 -3.20
C SER A 15 -14.39 -0.02 -2.26
N ILE A 16 -14.85 -0.97 -1.46
CA ILE A 16 -13.99 -1.74 -0.56
C ILE A 16 -12.95 -2.53 -1.35
N VAL A 17 -13.36 -3.19 -2.43
CA VAL A 17 -12.45 -3.95 -3.28
C VAL A 17 -11.40 -3.05 -3.91
N GLU A 18 -11.80 -1.90 -4.45
CA GLU A 18 -10.89 -0.95 -5.08
C GLU A 18 -9.89 -0.39 -4.07
N LEU A 19 -10.34 -0.02 -2.88
CA LEU A 19 -9.47 0.48 -1.82
C LEU A 19 -8.52 -0.59 -1.30
N SER A 20 -8.99 -1.84 -1.21
CA SER A 20 -8.15 -2.97 -0.81
C SER A 20 -7.02 -3.21 -1.81
N LYS A 21 -7.30 -3.13 -3.10
CA LYS A 21 -6.28 -3.25 -4.14
C LYS A 21 -5.27 -2.12 -4.06
N ARG A 22 -5.74 -0.90 -3.86
CA ARG A 22 -4.87 0.27 -3.70
C ARG A 22 -3.99 0.13 -2.47
N LYS A 23 -4.54 -0.35 -1.37
CA LYS A 23 -3.79 -0.59 -0.14
C LYS A 23 -2.63 -1.57 -0.37
N LEU A 24 -2.89 -2.67 -1.07
CA LEU A 24 -1.84 -3.66 -1.37
C LEU A 24 -0.73 -3.04 -2.22
N LYS A 25 -1.09 -2.23 -3.21
CA LYS A 25 -0.12 -1.53 -4.05
C LYS A 25 0.73 -0.57 -3.23
N LEU A 26 0.11 0.21 -2.34
CA LEU A 26 0.80 1.15 -1.47
C LEU A 26 1.72 0.43 -0.48
N LEU A 27 1.30 -0.70 0.06
CA LEU A 27 2.14 -1.50 0.95
C LEU A 27 3.39 -2.02 0.23
N LYS A 28 3.26 -2.42 -1.01
CA LYS A 28 4.40 -2.83 -1.83
C LYS A 28 5.36 -1.66 -2.07
N GLU A 29 4.83 -0.47 -2.37
CA GLU A 29 5.64 0.74 -2.56
C GLU A 29 6.39 1.10 -1.28
N ILE A 30 5.73 1.01 -0.12
CA ILE A 30 6.35 1.26 1.18
C ILE A 30 7.50 0.27 1.43
N ASN A 31 7.27 -1.01 1.14
CA ASN A 31 8.30 -2.03 1.29
C ASN A 31 9.53 -1.74 0.42
N ASP A 32 9.31 -1.36 -0.84
CA ASP A 32 10.38 -1.01 -1.77
C ASP A 32 11.18 0.20 -1.27
N ILE A 33 10.49 1.21 -0.76
CA ILE A 33 11.12 2.40 -0.18
C ILE A 33 11.96 2.03 1.04
N ASN A 34 11.43 1.19 1.92
CA ASN A 34 12.16 0.74 3.12
C ASN A 34 13.42 -0.02 2.76
N GLU A 35 13.38 -0.87 1.75
CA GLU A 35 14.55 -1.59 1.27
C GLU A 35 15.61 -0.62 0.73
N THR A 36 15.17 0.38 -0.02
CA THR A 36 16.08 1.40 -0.56
C THR A 36 16.72 2.21 0.56
N ILE A 37 15.97 2.60 1.57
CA ILE A 37 16.49 3.32 2.73
C ILE A 37 17.54 2.47 3.46
N SER A 38 17.25 1.19 3.67
CA SER A 38 18.19 0.28 4.33
C SER A 38 19.49 0.15 3.57
N PHE A 39 19.41 0.04 2.24
CA PHE A 39 20.56 -0.05 1.37
C PHE A 39 21.43 1.22 1.46
N LEU A 40 20.79 2.38 1.38
CA LEU A 40 21.49 3.67 1.46
C LEU A 40 22.16 3.88 2.81
N ARG A 41 21.49 3.46 3.89
CA ARG A 41 22.08 3.53 5.24
C ARG A 41 23.32 2.66 5.37
N GLN A 42 23.30 1.47 4.81
CA GLN A 42 24.47 0.58 4.81
C GLN A 42 25.64 1.21 4.08
N GLN A 43 25.40 1.82 2.93
CA GLN A 43 26.43 2.54 2.19
C GLN A 43 26.99 3.72 2.99
N GLN A 44 26.12 4.47 3.65
CA GLN A 44 26.54 5.59 4.48
C GLN A 44 27.44 5.13 5.62
N GLU A 45 27.08 4.04 6.30
CA GLU A 45 27.88 3.47 7.38
C GLU A 45 29.27 3.04 6.88
N GLN A 46 29.33 2.43 5.70
CA GLN A 46 30.62 2.03 5.11
C GLN A 46 31.51 3.22 4.85
N LEU A 47 30.96 4.34 4.39
CA LEU A 47 31.70 5.56 4.15
C LEU A 47 32.20 6.21 5.44
N ILE A 48 31.41 6.14 6.50
CA ILE A 48 31.77 6.71 7.81
C ILE A 48 32.87 5.87 8.49
N ASN A 49 32.83 4.56 8.30
CA ASN A 49 33.75 3.63 8.96
C ASN A 49 35.07 3.43 8.22
N VAL A 50 35.24 4.11 7.11
CA VAL A 50 36.52 4.15 6.41
C VAL A 50 37.37 5.30 6.96
#